data_7eb6f2eb992ad0f3a97b13c80d52e528
#
_entry.id   7eb6f2eb992ad0f3a97b13c80d52e528
#
_cell.length_a   1.000
_cell.length_b   1.000
_cell.length_c   1.000
_cell.angle_alpha   90.00
_cell.angle_beta   90.00
_cell.angle_gamma   90.00
#
_symmetry.space_group_name_H-M   'P 1'
#
loop_
_entity.id
_entity.type
_entity.pdbx_description
1 polymer ?
#
loop_
_entity_poly.entity_id
_entity_poly.type
_entity_poly.pdbx_seq_one_letter_code
_entity_poly.pdbx_strand_id
1 'polypeptide(L)'
;MSTAAPTAKRRTRDTWTSQTGFLLAAIGSAIGLGNIWRFPGVAYTNGGGAFLVPYLVALLFAGIPILWLEYAVGHKFRGTPPWAFRRMSAKGEFLGWFCVFICFVIITYYAAVVAWSSSYVVYSINEAWGNDSKTFFLSSFLGTVGSDEFSWTPVLAVSVPLLLVWVCILLIVSFGVSKGVEKANKVFLPLLVVLFLALVVRALFLPGALEGLNAFFTPNWSALTDSKVWIEAFAQIFFSLSVGFGIMLTYASYLKKKSNVTGTALVAGFANSSFEILAGIGVFSALGFMAHTQGVAVSELQGLRGPILSFVTFPKIISMMPGGPLFGVLFFSSLVLAGITSLLSLLQVVSGALQDKFAMQPIKASLVMGIPATLISLALFGTRSGLNTLDIVDNFINNVGVVGCAVAMTLFTALVRPRLAGLRRHLNSVSAPAIPPVWDFLVGIVIPAVLTFMLISSLIKSLRNGYDEYATYLVTIFGWGSVAIALIASAILTLVPWSHPQRTSTTPTDQEMA
;
A
#
# COMPACT_ATOMS: atom_id res chain seq x y z
N MET A 1 4.84 35.84 -46.76
CA MET A 1 5.55 34.68 -46.16
C MET A 1 4.96 34.44 -44.77
N SER A 2 4.06 33.49 -44.68
CA SER A 2 3.43 33.10 -43.40
C SER A 2 4.35 32.10 -42.69
N THR A 3 5.00 32.55 -41.62
CA THR A 3 5.80 31.68 -40.74
C THR A 3 4.83 30.85 -39.89
N ALA A 4 4.56 29.63 -40.33
CA ALA A 4 3.83 28.64 -39.51
C ALA A 4 4.64 28.39 -38.21
N ALA A 5 4.04 28.72 -37.07
CA ALA A 5 4.62 28.39 -35.76
C ALA A 5 4.85 26.87 -35.67
N PRO A 6 5.97 26.41 -35.09
CA PRO A 6 6.30 25.00 -34.99
C PRO A 6 5.19 24.31 -34.13
N THR A 7 4.48 23.39 -34.75
CA THR A 7 3.50 22.53 -34.07
C THR A 7 4.23 21.77 -32.95
N ALA A 8 3.98 22.15 -31.70
CA ALA A 8 4.52 21.45 -30.55
C ALA A 8 4.17 19.95 -30.67
N LYS A 9 5.17 19.11 -30.84
CA LYS A 9 5.05 17.65 -30.94
C LYS A 9 4.16 17.17 -29.79
N ARG A 10 2.97 16.69 -30.10
CA ARG A 10 1.98 16.15 -29.15
C ARG A 10 2.65 15.02 -28.38
N ARG A 11 2.96 15.26 -27.12
CA ARG A 11 3.68 14.29 -26.28
C ARG A 11 2.78 13.08 -26.06
N THR A 12 3.18 11.92 -26.58
CA THR A 12 2.48 10.67 -26.34
C THR A 12 2.65 10.29 -24.85
N ARG A 13 1.55 10.01 -24.17
CA ARG A 13 1.58 9.49 -22.79
C ARG A 13 2.31 8.14 -22.78
N ASP A 14 3.12 7.91 -21.76
CA ASP A 14 3.76 6.60 -21.55
C ASP A 14 2.72 5.49 -21.42
N THR A 15 3.05 4.27 -21.85
CA THR A 15 2.15 3.12 -21.82
C THR A 15 2.91 1.87 -21.40
N TRP A 16 2.22 0.94 -20.77
CA TRP A 16 2.77 -0.39 -20.48
C TRP A 16 3.19 -1.08 -21.79
N THR A 17 4.36 -1.70 -21.79
CA THR A 17 4.85 -2.42 -22.97
C THR A 17 4.05 -3.70 -23.21
N SER A 18 3.61 -4.35 -22.11
CA SER A 18 2.85 -5.60 -22.13
C SER A 18 1.78 -5.64 -21.04
N GLN A 19 0.75 -6.47 -21.23
CA GLN A 19 -0.26 -6.74 -20.20
C GLN A 19 0.35 -7.49 -19.01
N THR A 20 1.31 -8.37 -19.25
CA THR A 20 2.06 -9.05 -18.17
C THR A 20 2.86 -8.05 -17.34
N GLY A 21 3.48 -7.03 -17.95
CA GLY A 21 4.19 -5.97 -17.22
C GLY A 21 3.27 -5.18 -16.32
N PHE A 22 2.07 -4.83 -16.80
CA PHE A 22 1.03 -4.21 -15.98
C PHE A 22 0.58 -5.14 -14.83
N LEU A 23 0.32 -6.42 -15.12
CA LEU A 23 -0.11 -7.39 -14.11
C LEU A 23 0.94 -7.56 -13.01
N LEU A 24 2.22 -7.72 -13.37
CA LEU A 24 3.30 -7.84 -12.38
C LEU A 24 3.46 -6.57 -11.55
N ALA A 25 3.27 -5.38 -12.15
CA ALA A 25 3.30 -4.13 -11.40
C ALA A 25 2.09 -4.00 -10.46
N ALA A 26 0.90 -4.42 -10.88
CA ALA A 26 -0.29 -4.41 -10.04
C ALA A 26 -0.17 -5.38 -8.85
N ILE A 27 0.31 -6.61 -9.10
CA ILE A 27 0.59 -7.60 -8.05
C ILE A 27 1.71 -7.09 -7.12
N GLY A 28 2.82 -6.57 -7.67
CA GLY A 28 3.93 -6.04 -6.87
C GLY A 28 3.56 -4.80 -6.05
N SER A 29 2.57 -4.02 -6.49
CA SER A 29 1.99 -2.94 -5.69
C SER A 29 1.13 -3.44 -4.54
N ALA A 30 0.38 -4.52 -4.77
CA ALA A 30 -0.50 -5.11 -3.77
C ALA A 30 0.30 -5.93 -2.73
N ILE A 31 1.28 -6.72 -3.18
CA ILE A 31 2.18 -7.46 -2.29
C ILE A 31 3.17 -6.49 -1.65
N GLY A 32 2.89 -6.10 -0.43
CA GLY A 32 3.71 -5.19 0.37
C GLY A 32 4.09 -5.78 1.72
N LEU A 33 4.66 -4.94 2.57
CA LEU A 33 5.04 -5.32 3.93
C LEU A 33 3.87 -5.85 4.75
N GLY A 34 2.67 -5.29 4.56
CA GLY A 34 1.45 -5.70 5.25
C GLY A 34 1.06 -7.17 5.06
N ASN A 35 1.35 -7.75 3.89
CA ASN A 35 1.09 -9.15 3.62
C ASN A 35 1.94 -10.09 4.48
N ILE A 36 3.16 -9.67 4.81
CA ILE A 36 4.13 -10.49 5.55
C ILE A 36 3.99 -10.31 7.06
N TRP A 37 3.79 -9.08 7.53
CA TRP A 37 3.82 -8.81 8.96
C TRP A 37 2.46 -8.47 9.61
N ARG A 38 1.45 -8.04 8.81
CA ARG A 38 0.13 -7.67 9.35
C ARG A 38 -0.86 -8.81 9.22
N PHE A 39 -1.03 -9.36 8.01
CA PHE A 39 -2.04 -10.38 7.73
C PHE A 39 -1.95 -11.60 8.66
N PRO A 40 -0.76 -12.23 8.89
CA PRO A 40 -0.69 -13.41 9.74
C PRO A 40 -1.19 -13.14 11.17
N GLY A 41 -0.74 -12.03 11.77
CA GLY A 41 -1.16 -11.64 13.11
C GLY A 41 -2.63 -11.25 13.20
N VAL A 42 -3.16 -10.55 12.19
CA VAL A 42 -4.60 -10.20 12.12
C VAL A 42 -5.46 -11.46 12.00
N ALA A 43 -5.11 -12.39 11.13
CA ALA A 43 -5.85 -13.64 10.96
C ALA A 43 -5.85 -14.44 12.26
N TYR A 44 -4.70 -14.61 12.90
CA TYR A 44 -4.57 -15.34 14.15
C TYR A 44 -5.43 -14.75 15.28
N THR A 45 -5.32 -13.43 15.51
CA THR A 45 -6.02 -12.75 16.61
C THR A 45 -7.53 -12.61 16.40
N ASN A 46 -8.03 -12.86 15.17
CA ASN A 46 -9.44 -12.75 14.80
C ASN A 46 -10.06 -14.10 14.45
N GLY A 47 -9.59 -15.20 15.04
CA GLY A 47 -10.21 -16.50 14.95
C GLY A 47 -9.46 -17.54 14.11
N GLY A 48 -8.19 -17.28 13.77
CA GLY A 48 -7.35 -18.23 13.04
C GLY A 48 -7.95 -18.61 11.69
N GLY A 49 -8.12 -19.93 11.46
CA GLY A 49 -8.70 -20.43 10.20
C GLY A 49 -10.12 -19.93 9.91
N ALA A 50 -10.93 -19.61 10.94
CA ALA A 50 -12.27 -19.06 10.74
C ALA A 50 -12.22 -17.65 10.10
N PHE A 51 -11.16 -16.86 10.33
CA PHE A 51 -10.98 -15.54 9.74
C PHE A 51 -10.94 -15.56 8.21
N LEU A 52 -10.53 -16.68 7.60
CA LEU A 52 -10.51 -16.81 6.14
C LEU A 52 -11.90 -16.66 5.51
N VAL A 53 -12.99 -16.92 6.25
CA VAL A 53 -14.35 -16.74 5.74
C VAL A 53 -14.67 -15.26 5.51
N PRO A 54 -14.66 -14.36 6.52
CA PRO A 54 -14.90 -12.94 6.29
C PRO A 54 -13.83 -12.31 5.39
N TYR A 55 -12.59 -12.80 5.40
CA TYR A 55 -11.53 -12.35 4.51
C TYR A 55 -11.88 -12.62 3.03
N LEU A 56 -12.32 -13.85 2.68
CA LEU A 56 -12.73 -14.18 1.31
C LEU A 56 -14.01 -13.44 0.90
N VAL A 57 -14.96 -13.24 1.82
CA VAL A 57 -16.13 -12.40 1.57
C VAL A 57 -15.71 -10.96 1.27
N ALA A 58 -14.81 -10.38 2.06
CA ALA A 58 -14.29 -9.05 1.82
C ALA A 58 -13.54 -8.95 0.47
N LEU A 59 -12.73 -9.97 0.11
CA LEU A 59 -12.04 -10.02 -1.17
C LEU A 59 -13.02 -10.00 -2.35
N LEU A 60 -14.02 -10.90 -2.33
CA LEU A 60 -14.92 -11.11 -3.46
C LEU A 60 -15.98 -10.00 -3.59
N PHE A 61 -16.50 -9.50 -2.48
CA PHE A 61 -17.62 -8.55 -2.48
C PHE A 61 -17.23 -7.10 -2.24
N ALA A 62 -15.97 -6.83 -1.87
CA ALA A 62 -15.48 -5.46 -1.72
C ALA A 62 -14.15 -5.23 -2.47
N GLY A 63 -13.12 -5.99 -2.22
CA GLY A 63 -11.78 -5.78 -2.78
C GLY A 63 -11.75 -5.82 -4.30
N ILE A 64 -12.16 -6.93 -4.90
CA ILE A 64 -12.24 -7.07 -6.36
C ILE A 64 -13.20 -6.06 -7.00
N PRO A 65 -14.42 -5.82 -6.49
CA PRO A 65 -15.29 -4.77 -7.01
C PRO A 65 -14.68 -3.37 -7.03
N ILE A 66 -13.89 -2.99 -6.02
CA ILE A 66 -13.19 -1.69 -6.03
C ILE A 66 -12.00 -1.69 -6.99
N LEU A 67 -11.25 -2.79 -7.10
CA LEU A 67 -10.22 -2.91 -8.15
C LEU A 67 -10.82 -2.67 -9.55
N TRP A 68 -11.97 -3.26 -9.83
CA TRP A 68 -12.70 -3.01 -11.09
C TRP A 68 -13.09 -1.54 -11.24
N LEU A 69 -13.53 -0.88 -10.15
CA LEU A 69 -13.88 0.54 -10.18
C LEU A 69 -12.66 1.40 -10.53
N GLU A 70 -11.55 1.24 -9.82
CA GLU A 70 -10.32 2.01 -10.07
C GLU A 70 -9.79 1.77 -11.48
N TYR A 71 -9.78 0.51 -11.93
CA TYR A 71 -9.38 0.18 -13.28
C TYR A 71 -10.32 0.78 -14.32
N ALA A 72 -11.64 0.76 -14.10
CA ALA A 72 -12.61 1.36 -15.00
C ALA A 72 -12.38 2.85 -15.18
N VAL A 73 -12.22 3.57 -14.07
CA VAL A 73 -11.99 5.03 -14.06
C VAL A 73 -10.67 5.36 -14.75
N GLY A 74 -9.58 4.69 -14.37
CA GLY A 74 -8.26 4.92 -14.97
C GLY A 74 -8.20 4.59 -16.45
N HIS A 75 -8.77 3.47 -16.86
CA HIS A 75 -8.79 3.02 -18.26
C HIS A 75 -9.70 3.87 -19.14
N LYS A 76 -10.89 4.26 -18.65
CA LYS A 76 -11.84 5.09 -19.42
C LYS A 76 -11.33 6.52 -19.58
N PHE A 77 -10.88 7.16 -18.50
CA PHE A 77 -10.51 8.59 -18.51
C PHE A 77 -9.04 8.87 -18.81
N ARG A 78 -8.18 7.86 -18.85
CA ARG A 78 -6.79 7.95 -19.31
C ARG A 78 -5.98 9.00 -18.58
N GLY A 79 -6.06 9.04 -17.25
CA GLY A 79 -5.32 9.97 -16.40
C GLY A 79 -5.16 9.48 -14.98
N THR A 80 -4.28 10.13 -14.23
CA THR A 80 -4.14 9.97 -12.78
C THR A 80 -5.39 10.46 -12.06
N PRO A 81 -5.57 10.18 -10.76
CA PRO A 81 -6.81 10.50 -10.04
C PRO A 81 -7.31 11.94 -10.25
N PRO A 82 -6.50 13.02 -10.14
CA PRO A 82 -6.99 14.38 -10.34
C PRO A 82 -7.58 14.62 -11.73
N TRP A 83 -6.92 14.09 -12.76
CA TRP A 83 -7.39 14.21 -14.12
C TRP A 83 -8.65 13.36 -14.38
N ALA A 84 -8.64 12.11 -13.93
CA ALA A 84 -9.73 11.18 -14.18
C ALA A 84 -11.04 11.65 -13.53
N PHE A 85 -10.99 12.04 -12.26
CA PHE A 85 -12.18 12.54 -11.56
C PHE A 85 -12.63 13.92 -12.05
N ARG A 86 -11.70 14.81 -12.45
CA ARG A 86 -12.05 16.07 -13.10
C ARG A 86 -12.82 15.85 -14.41
N ARG A 87 -12.47 14.84 -15.19
CA ARG A 87 -13.21 14.49 -16.42
C ARG A 87 -14.62 13.95 -16.15
N MET A 88 -14.88 13.41 -14.99
CA MET A 88 -16.23 13.05 -14.56
C MET A 88 -17.01 14.28 -14.08
N SER A 89 -16.39 15.15 -13.29
CA SER A 89 -16.94 16.42 -12.81
C SER A 89 -15.79 17.32 -12.36
N ALA A 90 -15.89 18.62 -12.65
CA ALA A 90 -14.87 19.60 -12.24
C ALA A 90 -14.59 19.57 -10.72
N LYS A 91 -15.61 19.33 -9.89
CA LYS A 91 -15.47 19.19 -8.43
C LYS A 91 -14.70 17.93 -8.02
N GLY A 92 -14.62 16.91 -8.88
CA GLY A 92 -13.90 15.66 -8.62
C GLY A 92 -12.37 15.83 -8.58
N GLU A 93 -11.84 16.93 -9.09
CA GLU A 93 -10.40 17.18 -9.05
C GLU A 93 -9.83 17.16 -7.63
N PHE A 94 -10.57 17.74 -6.66
CA PHE A 94 -10.19 17.74 -5.24
C PHE A 94 -10.01 16.31 -4.70
N LEU A 95 -10.96 15.43 -4.98
CA LEU A 95 -10.89 14.03 -4.57
C LEU A 95 -9.64 13.34 -5.15
N GLY A 96 -9.33 13.62 -6.40
CA GLY A 96 -8.13 13.08 -7.04
C GLY A 96 -6.84 13.56 -6.39
N TRP A 97 -6.75 14.84 -6.03
CA TRP A 97 -5.60 15.37 -5.30
C TRP A 97 -5.52 14.81 -3.88
N PHE A 98 -6.64 14.54 -3.24
CA PHE A 98 -6.65 13.90 -1.92
C PHE A 98 -6.04 12.50 -1.98
N CYS A 99 -6.38 11.67 -2.98
CA CYS A 99 -5.69 10.40 -3.23
C CYS A 99 -4.16 10.58 -3.39
N VAL A 100 -3.73 11.60 -4.15
CA VAL A 100 -2.31 11.89 -4.40
C VAL A 100 -1.58 12.27 -3.11
N PHE A 101 -2.18 13.11 -2.26
CA PHE A 101 -1.53 13.54 -1.02
C PHE A 101 -1.54 12.47 0.07
N ILE A 102 -2.54 11.57 0.09
CA ILE A 102 -2.46 10.35 0.89
C ILE A 102 -1.24 9.53 0.48
N CYS A 103 -1.05 9.27 -0.81
CA CYS A 103 0.15 8.57 -1.29
C CYS A 103 1.43 9.32 -0.91
N PHE A 104 1.45 10.66 -1.02
CA PHE A 104 2.58 11.47 -0.64
C PHE A 104 2.96 11.34 0.83
N VAL A 105 2.00 11.35 1.73
CA VAL A 105 2.25 11.13 3.16
C VAL A 105 2.79 9.73 3.40
N ILE A 106 2.17 8.71 2.79
CA ILE A 106 2.58 7.31 2.98
C ILE A 106 4.03 7.08 2.52
N ILE A 107 4.44 7.58 1.35
CA ILE A 107 5.80 7.35 0.88
C ILE A 107 6.87 7.89 1.83
N THR A 108 6.58 8.94 2.61
CA THR A 108 7.55 9.55 3.51
C THR A 108 7.95 8.63 4.66
N TYR A 109 7.02 7.93 5.28
CA TYR A 109 7.32 6.99 6.36
C TYR A 109 7.59 5.56 5.88
N TYR A 110 6.95 5.12 4.79
CA TYR A 110 7.12 3.78 4.28
C TYR A 110 8.56 3.53 3.79
N ALA A 111 9.23 4.56 3.25
CA ALA A 111 10.64 4.52 2.90
C ALA A 111 11.55 4.20 4.10
N ALA A 112 11.21 4.66 5.31
CA ALA A 112 11.99 4.37 6.51
C ALA A 112 11.93 2.88 6.87
N VAL A 113 10.77 2.23 6.70
CA VAL A 113 10.63 0.80 6.94
C VAL A 113 11.46 -0.02 5.95
N VAL A 114 11.51 0.40 4.69
CA VAL A 114 12.37 -0.23 3.67
C VAL A 114 13.85 -0.02 4.01
N ALA A 115 14.20 1.14 4.54
CA ALA A 115 15.56 1.42 5.01
C ALA A 115 15.95 0.52 6.20
N TRP A 116 15.06 0.34 7.20
CA TRP A 116 15.28 -0.61 8.29
C TRP A 116 15.48 -2.03 7.77
N SER A 117 14.62 -2.47 6.86
CA SER A 117 14.73 -3.79 6.22
C SER A 117 16.08 -3.96 5.50
N SER A 118 16.53 -2.91 4.79
CA SER A 118 17.83 -2.91 4.09
C SER A 118 19.01 -3.02 5.05
N SER A 119 18.97 -2.32 6.19
CA SER A 119 19.97 -2.43 7.26
C SER A 119 19.99 -3.83 7.86
N TYR A 120 18.81 -4.43 8.07
CA TYR A 120 18.69 -5.77 8.62
C TYR A 120 19.16 -6.89 7.67
N VAL A 121 19.17 -6.66 6.35
CA VAL A 121 19.88 -7.57 5.42
C VAL A 121 21.36 -7.67 5.79
N VAL A 122 22.00 -6.54 6.06
CA VAL A 122 23.41 -6.49 6.45
C VAL A 122 23.62 -7.07 7.85
N TYR A 123 22.78 -6.67 8.81
CA TYR A 123 22.87 -7.18 10.20
C TYR A 123 22.61 -8.68 10.32
N SER A 124 21.91 -9.28 9.36
CA SER A 124 21.68 -10.73 9.32
C SER A 124 22.95 -11.54 9.09
N ILE A 125 23.97 -10.97 8.43
CA ILE A 125 25.20 -11.69 8.08
C ILE A 125 25.96 -12.18 9.32
N ASN A 126 25.95 -11.36 10.37
CA ASN A 126 26.63 -11.65 11.64
C ASN A 126 25.69 -11.64 12.85
N GLU A 127 24.36 -11.60 12.60
CA GLU A 127 23.34 -11.51 13.66
C GLU A 127 23.62 -10.38 14.66
N ALA A 128 23.86 -9.17 14.12
CA ALA A 128 24.28 -8.00 14.90
C ALA A 128 23.36 -7.63 16.06
N TRP A 129 22.11 -8.12 16.07
CA TRP A 129 21.15 -7.93 17.16
C TRP A 129 21.47 -8.74 18.43
N GLY A 130 22.40 -9.72 18.36
CA GLY A 130 22.83 -10.53 19.52
C GLY A 130 21.66 -11.28 20.18
N ASN A 131 21.73 -11.41 21.52
CA ASN A 131 20.74 -12.16 22.30
C ASN A 131 19.46 -11.37 22.61
N ASP A 132 19.48 -10.04 22.51
CA ASP A 132 18.33 -9.16 22.78
C ASP A 132 17.99 -8.29 21.57
N SER A 133 17.24 -8.89 20.66
CA SER A 133 16.77 -8.23 19.44
C SER A 133 15.86 -7.02 19.72
N LYS A 134 15.15 -7.00 20.87
CA LYS A 134 14.27 -5.88 21.24
C LYS A 134 15.08 -4.66 21.63
N THR A 135 16.03 -4.81 22.55
CA THR A 135 16.94 -3.73 22.94
C THR A 135 17.80 -3.26 21.77
N PHE A 136 18.25 -4.19 20.92
CA PHE A 136 18.96 -3.82 19.69
C PHE A 136 18.10 -2.94 18.78
N PHE A 137 16.88 -3.35 18.46
CA PHE A 137 16.01 -2.60 17.55
C PHE A 137 15.64 -1.22 18.11
N LEU A 138 15.10 -1.19 19.34
CA LEU A 138 14.55 0.03 19.92
C LEU A 138 15.63 1.00 20.40
N SER A 139 16.66 0.50 21.09
CA SER A 139 17.64 1.35 21.76
C SER A 139 18.92 1.55 20.95
N SER A 140 19.50 0.46 20.39
CA SER A 140 20.80 0.53 19.71
C SER A 140 20.66 1.02 18.27
N PHE A 141 19.66 0.52 17.53
CA PHE A 141 19.47 0.85 16.10
C PHE A 141 18.64 2.11 15.90
N LEU A 142 17.44 2.20 16.49
CA LEU A 142 16.56 3.36 16.32
C LEU A 142 16.83 4.45 17.36
N GLY A 143 17.35 4.10 18.54
CA GLY A 143 17.54 5.03 19.64
C GLY A 143 16.24 5.71 20.08
N THR A 144 15.12 4.95 20.10
CA THR A 144 13.77 5.48 20.33
C THR A 144 13.66 6.25 21.65
N VAL A 145 12.89 7.34 21.61
CA VAL A 145 12.45 8.11 22.79
C VAL A 145 11.11 7.60 23.32
N GLY A 146 10.71 8.07 24.51
CA GLY A 146 9.41 7.75 25.10
C GLY A 146 8.22 8.13 24.21
N SER A 147 7.05 7.57 24.53
CA SER A 147 5.80 7.84 23.80
C SER A 147 5.24 9.25 24.02
N ASP A 148 5.76 9.97 25.00
CA ASP A 148 5.41 11.34 25.38
C ASP A 148 6.42 12.39 24.89
N GLU A 149 7.54 11.96 24.29
CA GLU A 149 8.64 12.83 23.86
C GLU A 149 8.78 12.88 22.34
N PHE A 150 9.25 14.04 21.85
CA PHE A 150 9.68 14.20 20.46
C PHE A 150 11.12 14.70 20.38
N SER A 151 11.93 14.03 19.57
CA SER A 151 13.35 14.36 19.36
C SER A 151 13.67 14.51 17.87
N TRP A 152 14.24 15.63 17.50
CA TRP A 152 14.78 15.89 16.15
C TRP A 152 16.17 15.28 15.92
N THR A 153 16.75 14.60 16.92
CA THR A 153 18.10 14.04 16.81
C THR A 153 18.15 12.97 15.72
N PRO A 154 18.94 13.18 14.64
CA PRO A 154 19.02 12.22 13.54
C PRO A 154 19.75 10.96 13.98
N VAL A 155 19.30 9.82 13.49
CA VAL A 155 19.93 8.50 13.67
C VAL A 155 20.62 8.12 12.36
N LEU A 156 21.95 8.25 12.29
CA LEU A 156 22.70 8.01 11.06
C LEU A 156 22.53 6.58 10.54
N ALA A 157 22.43 5.59 11.43
CA ALA A 157 22.17 4.20 11.06
C ALA A 157 20.84 4.01 10.30
N VAL A 158 19.87 4.92 10.48
CA VAL A 158 18.59 4.96 9.77
C VAL A 158 18.64 5.92 8.59
N SER A 159 19.17 7.14 8.80
CA SER A 159 19.11 8.22 7.80
C SER A 159 19.92 7.91 6.54
N VAL A 160 21.08 7.25 6.67
CA VAL A 160 21.92 6.89 5.51
C VAL A 160 21.24 5.84 4.63
N PRO A 161 20.78 4.68 5.13
CA PRO A 161 20.00 3.74 4.34
C PRO A 161 18.72 4.35 3.76
N LEU A 162 18.04 5.22 4.52
CA LEU A 162 16.84 5.92 4.07
C LEU A 162 17.11 6.82 2.85
N LEU A 163 18.21 7.56 2.87
CA LEU A 163 18.65 8.35 1.72
C LEU A 163 18.96 7.47 0.51
N LEU A 164 19.63 6.33 0.71
CA LEU A 164 19.94 5.38 -0.37
C LEU A 164 18.67 4.78 -0.99
N VAL A 165 17.68 4.42 -0.18
CA VAL A 165 16.36 3.97 -0.64
C VAL A 165 15.70 5.07 -1.49
N TRP A 166 15.68 6.32 -1.04
CA TRP A 166 15.12 7.43 -1.80
C TRP A 166 15.84 7.63 -3.14
N VAL A 167 17.17 7.62 -3.16
CA VAL A 167 17.94 7.72 -4.42
C VAL A 167 17.56 6.60 -5.38
N CYS A 168 17.51 5.36 -4.91
CA CYS A 168 17.13 4.20 -5.73
C CYS A 168 15.73 4.37 -6.36
N ILE A 169 14.73 4.74 -5.55
CA ILE A 169 13.33 4.87 -5.99
C ILE A 169 13.16 6.03 -6.96
N LEU A 170 13.78 7.19 -6.66
CA LEU A 170 13.72 8.35 -7.53
C LEU A 170 14.38 8.07 -8.88
N LEU A 171 15.50 7.35 -8.91
CA LEU A 171 16.13 6.91 -10.15
C LEU A 171 15.18 6.06 -10.97
N ILE A 172 14.56 5.03 -10.39
CA ILE A 172 13.67 4.12 -11.10
C ILE A 172 12.46 4.86 -11.67
N VAL A 173 11.76 5.68 -10.85
CA VAL A 173 10.54 6.40 -11.29
C VAL A 173 10.87 7.49 -12.32
N SER A 174 12.07 8.06 -12.27
CA SER A 174 12.53 9.05 -13.24
C SER A 174 12.59 8.51 -14.68
N PHE A 175 12.77 7.22 -14.87
CA PHE A 175 12.71 6.59 -16.20
C PHE A 175 11.27 6.37 -16.73
N GLY A 176 10.24 6.72 -15.94
CA GLY A 176 8.84 6.58 -16.32
C GLY A 176 8.31 5.16 -16.13
N VAL A 177 7.08 4.92 -16.64
CA VAL A 177 6.35 3.66 -16.38
C VAL A 177 6.99 2.50 -17.11
N SER A 178 7.23 2.60 -18.43
CA SER A 178 7.69 1.47 -19.25
C SER A 178 9.13 1.08 -19.00
N LYS A 179 10.03 2.05 -18.86
CA LYS A 179 11.48 1.83 -18.70
C LYS A 179 11.93 1.72 -17.24
N GLY A 180 11.18 2.29 -16.31
CA GLY A 180 11.44 2.27 -14.87
C GLY A 180 10.57 1.26 -14.14
N VAL A 181 9.34 1.65 -13.83
CA VAL A 181 8.43 0.87 -12.96
C VAL A 181 8.15 -0.54 -13.50
N GLU A 182 7.85 -0.69 -14.80
CA GLU A 182 7.57 -2.00 -15.40
C GLU A 182 8.78 -2.93 -15.36
N LYS A 183 9.98 -2.42 -15.71
CA LYS A 183 11.19 -3.24 -15.68
C LYS A 183 11.56 -3.67 -14.26
N ALA A 184 11.46 -2.75 -13.31
CA ALA A 184 11.74 -3.06 -11.91
C ALA A 184 10.79 -4.16 -11.39
N ASN A 185 9.48 -4.06 -11.63
CA ASN A 185 8.52 -5.06 -11.19
C ASN A 185 8.69 -6.42 -11.89
N LYS A 186 9.10 -6.44 -13.16
CA LYS A 186 9.43 -7.70 -13.87
C LYS A 186 10.57 -8.49 -13.24
N VAL A 187 11.46 -7.83 -12.51
CA VAL A 187 12.60 -8.46 -11.80
C VAL A 187 12.26 -8.67 -10.32
N PHE A 188 11.80 -7.63 -9.65
CA PHE A 188 11.64 -7.65 -8.19
C PHE A 188 10.52 -8.57 -7.71
N LEU A 189 9.39 -8.61 -8.41
CA LEU A 189 8.28 -9.45 -7.97
C LEU A 189 8.59 -10.96 -8.11
N PRO A 190 9.08 -11.49 -9.25
CA PRO A 190 9.48 -12.90 -9.30
C PRO A 190 10.58 -13.24 -8.30
N LEU A 191 11.57 -12.37 -8.12
CA LEU A 191 12.62 -12.57 -7.14
C LEU A 191 12.07 -12.63 -5.72
N LEU A 192 11.17 -11.70 -5.34
CA LEU A 192 10.46 -11.72 -4.06
C LEU A 192 9.76 -13.06 -3.83
N VAL A 193 8.99 -13.54 -4.82
CA VAL A 193 8.23 -14.79 -4.70
C VAL A 193 9.17 -15.97 -4.50
N VAL A 194 10.28 -16.04 -5.25
CA VAL A 194 11.27 -17.13 -5.13
C VAL A 194 11.95 -17.10 -3.76
N LEU A 195 12.43 -15.94 -3.31
CA LEU A 195 13.07 -15.81 -2.00
C LEU A 195 12.10 -16.17 -0.87
N PHE A 196 10.87 -15.65 -0.95
CA PHE A 196 9.89 -15.90 0.08
C PHE A 196 9.41 -17.36 0.11
N LEU A 197 9.24 -18.00 -1.06
CA LEU A 197 8.92 -19.42 -1.15
C LEU A 197 10.03 -20.30 -0.54
N ALA A 198 11.29 -19.96 -0.78
CA ALA A 198 12.42 -20.66 -0.16
C ALA A 198 12.37 -20.56 1.39
N LEU A 199 12.00 -19.37 1.91
CA LEU A 199 11.80 -19.16 3.34
C LEU A 199 10.66 -20.02 3.89
N VAL A 200 9.50 -20.04 3.22
CA VAL A 200 8.35 -20.85 3.63
C VAL A 200 8.68 -22.33 3.65
N VAL A 201 9.29 -22.83 2.57
CA VAL A 201 9.74 -24.22 2.50
C VAL A 201 10.69 -24.55 3.66
N ARG A 202 11.67 -23.69 3.93
CA ARG A 202 12.60 -23.92 5.06
C ARG A 202 11.89 -23.89 6.41
N ALA A 203 10.92 -22.97 6.60
CA ALA A 203 10.16 -22.85 7.85
C ALA A 203 9.31 -24.09 8.14
N LEU A 204 8.74 -24.71 7.11
CA LEU A 204 7.93 -25.93 7.22
C LEU A 204 8.73 -27.14 7.74
N PHE A 205 10.04 -27.17 7.52
CA PHE A 205 10.93 -28.26 8.00
C PHE A 205 11.53 -27.98 9.39
N LEU A 206 11.12 -26.90 10.08
CA LEU A 206 11.59 -26.62 11.44
C LEU A 206 10.81 -27.47 12.46
N PRO A 207 11.46 -27.91 13.57
CA PRO A 207 10.77 -28.52 14.69
C PRO A 207 9.68 -27.58 15.22
N GLY A 208 8.48 -28.08 15.52
CA GLY A 208 7.35 -27.25 16.00
C GLY A 208 6.59 -26.50 14.89
N ALA A 209 7.00 -26.56 13.62
CA ALA A 209 6.31 -25.90 12.52
C ALA A 209 4.81 -26.29 12.44
N LEU A 210 4.48 -27.56 12.69
CA LEU A 210 3.10 -28.05 12.68
C LEU A 210 2.27 -27.41 13.81
N GLU A 211 2.85 -27.16 14.97
CA GLU A 211 2.18 -26.48 16.10
C GLU A 211 1.80 -25.05 15.69
N GLY A 212 2.70 -24.34 15.01
CA GLY A 212 2.45 -23.02 14.45
C GLY A 212 1.35 -23.05 13.41
N LEU A 213 1.40 -23.99 12.46
CA LEU A 213 0.34 -24.15 11.44
C LEU A 213 -1.01 -24.47 12.07
N ASN A 214 -1.06 -25.33 13.09
CA ASN A 214 -2.29 -25.61 13.82
C ASN A 214 -2.82 -24.35 14.50
N ALA A 215 -1.97 -23.55 15.13
CA ALA A 215 -2.36 -22.27 15.72
C ALA A 215 -2.95 -21.30 14.68
N PHE A 216 -2.41 -21.27 13.47
CA PHE A 216 -2.87 -20.39 12.41
C PHE A 216 -4.17 -20.87 11.75
N PHE A 217 -4.29 -22.18 11.47
CA PHE A 217 -5.41 -22.74 10.71
C PHE A 217 -6.55 -23.32 11.56
N THR A 218 -6.34 -23.58 12.86
CA THR A 218 -7.43 -24.06 13.72
C THR A 218 -8.52 -22.99 13.82
N PRO A 219 -9.77 -23.30 13.37
CA PRO A 219 -10.80 -22.29 13.30
C PRO A 219 -11.47 -22.09 14.66
N ASN A 220 -11.54 -20.85 15.11
CA ASN A 220 -12.45 -20.44 16.18
C ASN A 220 -13.73 -19.88 15.56
N TRP A 221 -14.72 -20.75 15.36
CA TRP A 221 -15.97 -20.38 14.69
C TRP A 221 -16.80 -19.36 15.48
N SER A 222 -16.67 -19.28 16.80
CA SER A 222 -17.36 -18.27 17.61
C SER A 222 -16.91 -16.84 17.28
N ALA A 223 -15.70 -16.67 16.78
CA ALA A 223 -15.20 -15.36 16.34
C ALA A 223 -16.04 -14.73 15.22
N LEU A 224 -16.71 -15.55 14.40
CA LEU A 224 -17.56 -15.03 13.31
C LEU A 224 -18.80 -14.27 13.80
N THR A 225 -19.18 -14.40 15.06
CA THR A 225 -20.28 -13.64 15.67
C THR A 225 -19.85 -12.24 16.13
N ASP A 226 -18.53 -11.96 16.19
CA ASP A 226 -18.00 -10.66 16.53
C ASP A 226 -17.86 -9.78 15.27
N SER A 227 -18.58 -8.67 15.25
CA SER A 227 -18.50 -7.68 14.16
C SER A 227 -17.10 -7.13 13.94
N LYS A 228 -16.26 -7.10 14.97
CA LYS A 228 -14.86 -6.65 14.88
C LYS A 228 -14.04 -7.53 13.91
N VAL A 229 -14.28 -8.84 13.91
CA VAL A 229 -13.58 -9.78 13.01
C VAL A 229 -13.88 -9.46 11.55
N TRP A 230 -15.14 -9.12 11.23
CA TRP A 230 -15.53 -8.69 9.89
C TRP A 230 -14.91 -7.36 9.50
N ILE A 231 -14.90 -6.38 10.40
CA ILE A 231 -14.26 -5.07 10.17
C ILE A 231 -12.77 -5.24 9.87
N GLU A 232 -12.06 -6.06 10.66
CA GLU A 232 -10.62 -6.33 10.44
C GLU A 232 -10.37 -7.06 9.12
N ALA A 233 -11.26 -7.96 8.70
CA ALA A 233 -11.14 -8.63 7.41
C ALA A 233 -11.31 -7.67 6.23
N PHE A 234 -12.31 -6.79 6.28
CA PHE A 234 -12.49 -5.73 5.28
C PHE A 234 -11.30 -4.77 5.28
N ALA A 235 -10.86 -4.30 6.45
CA ALA A 235 -9.70 -3.43 6.58
C ALA A 235 -8.43 -4.07 5.99
N GLN A 236 -8.21 -5.37 6.24
CA GLN A 236 -7.07 -6.10 5.69
C GLN A 236 -7.12 -6.14 4.16
N ILE A 237 -8.27 -6.44 3.56
CA ILE A 237 -8.41 -6.50 2.10
C ILE A 237 -8.20 -5.12 1.46
N PHE A 238 -8.77 -4.05 2.04
CA PHE A 238 -8.57 -2.70 1.53
C PHE A 238 -7.10 -2.28 1.55
N PHE A 239 -6.43 -2.53 2.66
CA PHE A 239 -5.02 -2.23 2.82
C PHE A 239 -4.16 -3.06 1.85
N SER A 240 -4.37 -4.37 1.81
CA SER A 240 -3.58 -5.32 1.05
C SER A 240 -3.69 -5.12 -0.47
N LEU A 241 -4.88 -4.84 -0.99
CA LEU A 241 -5.08 -4.60 -2.42
C LEU A 241 -4.70 -3.19 -2.87
N SER A 242 -4.23 -2.33 -1.96
CA SER A 242 -3.88 -0.94 -2.25
C SER A 242 -5.02 -0.16 -2.92
N VAL A 243 -6.28 -0.43 -2.53
CA VAL A 243 -7.46 0.26 -3.06
C VAL A 243 -7.79 1.51 -2.25
N GLY A 244 -8.35 2.53 -2.89
CA GLY A 244 -8.56 3.85 -2.29
C GLY A 244 -7.36 4.79 -2.38
N PHE A 245 -6.21 4.30 -2.80
CA PHE A 245 -4.98 5.07 -2.99
C PHE A 245 -4.89 5.73 -4.38
N GLY A 246 -5.72 5.31 -5.33
CA GLY A 246 -5.60 5.74 -6.72
C GLY A 246 -4.42 5.12 -7.49
N ILE A 247 -3.74 4.13 -6.90
CA ILE A 247 -2.63 3.41 -7.55
C ILE A 247 -3.15 2.63 -8.74
N MET A 248 -4.15 1.81 -8.54
CA MET A 248 -4.71 0.93 -9.57
C MET A 248 -5.39 1.74 -10.67
N LEU A 249 -6.02 2.87 -10.32
CA LEU A 249 -6.53 3.85 -11.27
C LEU A 249 -5.39 4.43 -12.13
N THR A 250 -4.30 4.87 -11.49
CA THR A 250 -3.13 5.42 -12.20
C THR A 250 -2.53 4.39 -13.14
N TYR A 251 -2.32 3.16 -12.68
CA TYR A 251 -1.75 2.09 -13.49
C TYR A 251 -2.64 1.73 -14.69
N ALA A 252 -3.95 1.62 -14.49
CA ALA A 252 -4.90 1.35 -15.56
C ALA A 252 -4.93 2.47 -16.63
N SER A 253 -4.60 3.71 -16.24
CA SER A 253 -4.56 4.85 -17.17
C SER A 253 -3.46 4.75 -18.24
N TYR A 254 -2.44 3.92 -18.01
CA TYR A 254 -1.34 3.64 -18.96
C TYR A 254 -1.59 2.39 -19.82
N LEU A 255 -2.71 1.69 -19.65
CA LEU A 255 -3.06 0.52 -20.46
C LEU A 255 -3.44 0.90 -21.90
N LYS A 256 -3.32 -0.03 -22.83
CA LYS A 256 -3.84 0.12 -24.21
C LYS A 256 -5.36 0.04 -24.21
N LYS A 257 -6.02 0.64 -25.23
CA LYS A 257 -7.50 0.71 -25.32
C LYS A 257 -8.22 -0.64 -25.30
N LYS A 258 -7.59 -1.70 -25.79
CA LYS A 258 -8.16 -3.06 -25.87
C LYS A 258 -7.50 -4.03 -24.89
N SER A 259 -7.12 -3.55 -23.69
CA SER A 259 -6.55 -4.43 -22.64
C SER A 259 -7.65 -5.13 -21.86
N ASN A 260 -7.42 -6.40 -21.51
CA ASN A 260 -8.31 -7.12 -20.59
C ASN A 260 -8.09 -6.62 -19.16
N VAL A 261 -8.97 -5.77 -18.69
CA VAL A 261 -8.87 -5.08 -17.40
C VAL A 261 -9.50 -5.91 -16.27
N THR A 262 -10.68 -6.51 -16.54
CA THR A 262 -11.43 -7.26 -15.52
C THR A 262 -10.72 -8.55 -15.11
N GLY A 263 -10.22 -9.30 -16.09
CA GLY A 263 -9.44 -10.51 -15.82
C GLY A 263 -8.14 -10.21 -15.06
N THR A 264 -7.47 -9.11 -15.42
CA THR A 264 -6.23 -8.71 -14.71
C THR A 264 -6.49 -8.34 -13.26
N ALA A 265 -7.61 -7.69 -12.94
CA ALA A 265 -7.99 -7.37 -11.56
C ALA A 265 -8.23 -8.64 -10.73
N LEU A 266 -8.92 -9.64 -11.31
CA LEU A 266 -9.11 -10.94 -10.65
C LEU A 266 -7.77 -11.62 -10.34
N VAL A 267 -6.89 -11.72 -11.35
CA VAL A 267 -5.58 -12.36 -11.16
C VAL A 267 -4.76 -11.60 -10.12
N ALA A 268 -4.75 -10.26 -10.14
CA ALA A 268 -4.02 -9.47 -9.15
C ALA A 268 -4.58 -9.67 -7.73
N GLY A 269 -5.90 -9.66 -7.56
CA GLY A 269 -6.56 -9.86 -6.26
C GLY A 269 -6.27 -11.24 -5.68
N PHE A 270 -6.45 -12.30 -6.47
CA PHE A 270 -6.17 -13.67 -6.02
C PHE A 270 -4.68 -13.94 -5.80
N ALA A 271 -3.78 -13.40 -6.64
CA ALA A 271 -2.33 -13.55 -6.46
C ALA A 271 -1.88 -12.90 -5.15
N ASN A 272 -2.39 -11.70 -4.85
CA ASN A 272 -2.12 -11.02 -3.59
C ASN A 272 -2.61 -11.83 -2.38
N SER A 273 -3.85 -12.30 -2.40
CA SER A 273 -4.42 -13.10 -1.30
C SER A 273 -3.74 -14.46 -1.13
N SER A 274 -3.33 -15.09 -2.24
CA SER A 274 -2.53 -16.32 -2.19
C SER A 274 -1.17 -16.08 -1.52
N PHE A 275 -0.53 -14.94 -1.80
CA PHE A 275 0.72 -14.56 -1.14
C PHE A 275 0.53 -14.28 0.35
N GLU A 276 -0.59 -13.69 0.78
CA GLU A 276 -0.91 -13.49 2.20
C GLU A 276 -1.03 -14.83 2.95
N ILE A 277 -1.75 -15.78 2.37
CA ILE A 277 -1.89 -17.13 2.96
C ILE A 277 -0.53 -17.82 3.02
N LEU A 278 0.27 -17.72 1.95
CA LEU A 278 1.65 -18.25 1.92
C LEU A 278 2.51 -17.59 3.02
N ALA A 279 2.37 -16.28 3.22
CA ALA A 279 3.04 -15.55 4.29
C ALA A 279 2.59 -16.04 5.67
N GLY A 280 1.29 -16.26 5.88
CA GLY A 280 0.75 -16.85 7.10
C GLY A 280 1.37 -18.21 7.41
N ILE A 281 1.47 -19.09 6.40
CA ILE A 281 2.12 -20.41 6.53
C ILE A 281 3.56 -20.26 6.99
N GLY A 282 4.37 -19.42 6.31
CA GLY A 282 5.78 -19.23 6.65
C GLY A 282 6.00 -18.62 8.03
N VAL A 283 5.26 -17.55 8.34
CA VAL A 283 5.36 -16.83 9.61
C VAL A 283 4.97 -17.75 10.77
N PHE A 284 3.84 -18.43 10.67
CA PHE A 284 3.38 -19.29 11.78
C PHE A 284 4.19 -20.58 11.92
N SER A 285 4.74 -21.14 10.84
CA SER A 285 5.73 -22.22 10.95
C SER A 285 6.97 -21.79 11.74
N ALA A 286 7.47 -20.56 11.49
CA ALA A 286 8.61 -19.99 12.21
C ALA A 286 8.26 -19.65 13.68
N LEU A 287 7.05 -19.16 13.95
CA LEU A 287 6.56 -18.93 15.31
C LEU A 287 6.37 -20.24 16.09
N GLY A 288 5.88 -21.30 15.42
CA GLY A 288 5.78 -22.63 16.01
C GLY A 288 7.15 -23.18 16.41
N PHE A 289 8.18 -22.99 15.59
CA PHE A 289 9.55 -23.33 15.93
C PHE A 289 10.04 -22.54 17.18
N MET A 290 9.78 -21.24 17.24
CA MET A 290 10.14 -20.43 18.40
C MET A 290 9.44 -20.90 19.67
N ALA A 291 8.13 -21.17 19.62
CA ALA A 291 7.34 -21.68 20.73
C ALA A 291 7.86 -23.03 21.23
N HIS A 292 8.10 -23.96 20.29
CA HIS A 292 8.65 -25.29 20.57
C HIS A 292 10.02 -25.21 21.27
N THR A 293 10.92 -24.35 20.77
CA THR A 293 12.28 -24.19 21.33
C THR A 293 12.25 -23.55 22.72
N GLN A 294 11.25 -22.68 23.00
CA GLN A 294 11.08 -22.04 24.32
C GLN A 294 10.24 -22.89 25.30
N GLY A 295 9.63 -23.97 24.84
CA GLY A 295 8.75 -24.82 25.65
C GLY A 295 7.43 -24.13 26.07
N VAL A 296 6.92 -23.21 25.23
CA VAL A 296 5.68 -22.45 25.47
C VAL A 296 4.68 -22.68 24.34
N ALA A 297 3.42 -22.32 24.57
CA ALA A 297 2.43 -22.35 23.50
C ALA A 297 2.57 -21.14 22.56
N VAL A 298 2.17 -21.28 21.28
CA VAL A 298 2.17 -20.16 20.32
C VAL A 298 1.34 -18.98 20.84
N SER A 299 0.28 -19.24 21.60
CA SER A 299 -0.59 -18.22 22.21
C SER A 299 0.07 -17.38 23.29
N GLU A 300 1.19 -17.84 23.84
CA GLU A 300 1.96 -17.11 24.86
C GLU A 300 3.01 -16.18 24.24
N LEU A 301 3.27 -16.33 22.94
CA LEU A 301 4.19 -15.47 22.21
C LEU A 301 3.63 -14.06 22.07
N GLN A 302 4.50 -13.07 22.21
CA GLN A 302 4.18 -11.65 22.04
C GLN A 302 4.82 -11.07 20.76
N GLY A 303 4.34 -9.91 20.31
CA GLY A 303 4.93 -9.23 19.16
C GLY A 303 4.64 -9.91 17.83
N LEU A 304 3.42 -10.39 17.63
CA LEU A 304 3.00 -11.16 16.46
C LEU A 304 2.53 -10.30 15.29
N ARG A 305 2.73 -8.98 15.33
CA ARG A 305 2.30 -8.04 14.27
C ARG A 305 3.29 -6.89 14.07
N GLY A 306 3.21 -6.28 12.88
CA GLY A 306 3.86 -5.02 12.55
C GLY A 306 5.38 -5.05 12.64
N PRO A 307 6.01 -3.89 12.89
CA PRO A 307 7.47 -3.79 12.98
C PRO A 307 8.09 -4.70 14.04
N ILE A 308 7.41 -4.92 15.18
CA ILE A 308 7.91 -5.79 16.25
C ILE A 308 8.04 -7.24 15.77
N LEU A 309 7.06 -7.76 15.01
CA LEU A 309 7.19 -9.09 14.41
C LEU A 309 8.45 -9.18 13.53
N SER A 310 8.65 -8.21 12.63
CA SER A 310 9.72 -8.28 11.65
C SER A 310 11.11 -7.97 12.21
N PHE A 311 11.22 -6.99 13.12
CA PHE A 311 12.52 -6.48 13.56
C PHE A 311 12.92 -6.90 14.98
N VAL A 312 12.02 -7.57 15.71
CA VAL A 312 12.30 -8.12 17.04
C VAL A 312 12.10 -9.64 17.06
N THR A 313 10.88 -10.11 16.70
CA THR A 313 10.53 -11.53 16.79
C THR A 313 11.27 -12.37 15.76
N PHE A 314 11.30 -11.96 14.49
CA PHE A 314 12.05 -12.71 13.46
C PHE A 314 13.56 -12.76 13.70
N PRO A 315 14.28 -11.69 14.06
CA PRO A 315 15.68 -11.78 14.48
C PRO A 315 15.93 -12.81 15.57
N LYS A 316 15.06 -12.86 16.61
CA LYS A 316 15.16 -13.86 17.66
C LYS A 316 14.99 -15.29 17.11
N ILE A 317 14.02 -15.51 16.21
CA ILE A 317 13.82 -16.81 15.55
C ILE A 317 15.05 -17.17 14.73
N ILE A 318 15.59 -16.23 13.93
CA ILE A 318 16.77 -16.41 13.07
C ILE A 318 17.96 -16.88 13.90
N SER A 319 18.25 -16.25 15.05
CA SER A 319 19.37 -16.67 15.92
C SER A 319 19.20 -18.05 16.56
N MET A 320 17.98 -18.57 16.61
CA MET A 320 17.71 -19.92 17.13
C MET A 320 17.80 -21.00 16.05
N MET A 321 17.86 -20.62 14.76
CA MET A 321 17.78 -21.55 13.63
C MET A 321 19.15 -21.98 13.13
N PRO A 322 19.33 -23.25 12.74
CA PRO A 322 20.49 -23.65 11.95
C PRO A 322 20.51 -22.92 10.59
N GLY A 323 21.60 -22.18 10.31
CA GLY A 323 21.73 -21.36 9.11
C GLY A 323 21.00 -20.02 9.20
N GLY A 324 20.80 -19.51 10.40
CA GLY A 324 20.13 -18.24 10.70
C GLY A 324 20.54 -17.07 9.82
N PRO A 325 21.85 -16.77 9.65
CA PRO A 325 22.30 -15.66 8.82
C PRO A 325 21.73 -15.69 7.39
N LEU A 326 21.76 -16.85 6.73
CA LEU A 326 21.20 -16.99 5.37
C LEU A 326 19.69 -16.76 5.38
N PHE A 327 18.97 -17.33 6.35
CA PHE A 327 17.53 -17.14 6.48
C PHE A 327 17.18 -15.66 6.71
N GLY A 328 17.94 -14.97 7.55
CA GLY A 328 17.80 -13.54 7.80
C GLY A 328 18.00 -12.69 6.55
N VAL A 329 19.09 -12.95 5.80
CA VAL A 329 19.35 -12.26 4.53
C VAL A 329 18.19 -12.46 3.55
N LEU A 330 17.67 -13.68 3.40
CA LEU A 330 16.54 -13.98 2.52
C LEU A 330 15.26 -13.26 2.99
N PHE A 331 14.96 -13.30 4.28
CA PHE A 331 13.77 -12.68 4.86
C PHE A 331 13.77 -11.17 4.67
N PHE A 332 14.82 -10.48 5.11
CA PHE A 332 14.89 -9.03 5.01
C PHE A 332 15.03 -8.56 3.55
N SER A 333 15.69 -9.30 2.68
CA SER A 333 15.70 -9.03 1.23
C SER A 333 14.29 -9.12 0.63
N SER A 334 13.48 -10.09 1.07
CA SER A 334 12.07 -10.18 0.66
C SER A 334 11.26 -8.96 1.11
N LEU A 335 11.48 -8.48 2.35
CA LEU A 335 10.85 -7.24 2.85
C LEU A 335 11.29 -6.02 2.02
N VAL A 336 12.57 -5.90 1.70
CA VAL A 336 13.10 -4.81 0.85
C VAL A 336 12.42 -4.81 -0.52
N LEU A 337 12.35 -5.97 -1.18
CA LEU A 337 11.73 -6.08 -2.50
C LEU A 337 10.23 -5.75 -2.46
N ALA A 338 9.48 -6.28 -1.48
CA ALA A 338 8.07 -5.98 -1.28
C ALA A 338 7.85 -4.48 -1.00
N GLY A 339 8.71 -3.87 -0.18
CA GLY A 339 8.64 -2.46 0.14
C GLY A 339 8.96 -1.57 -1.06
N ILE A 340 10.00 -1.87 -1.83
CA ILE A 340 10.38 -1.08 -3.02
C ILE A 340 9.27 -1.12 -4.08
N THR A 341 8.68 -2.28 -4.38
CA THR A 341 7.62 -2.38 -5.39
C THR A 341 6.39 -1.53 -5.02
N SER A 342 6.01 -1.51 -3.74
CA SER A 342 4.93 -0.67 -3.23
C SER A 342 5.28 0.83 -3.27
N LEU A 343 6.51 1.21 -2.88
CA LEU A 343 6.97 2.61 -2.96
C LEU A 343 7.00 3.15 -4.39
N LEU A 344 7.44 2.34 -5.35
CA LEU A 344 7.42 2.71 -6.77
C LEU A 344 6.00 3.04 -7.24
N SER A 345 5.03 2.26 -6.78
CA SER A 345 3.62 2.43 -7.12
C SER A 345 3.03 3.72 -6.54
N LEU A 346 3.26 3.97 -5.26
CA LEU A 346 2.83 5.18 -4.56
C LEU A 346 3.46 6.44 -5.17
N LEU A 347 4.77 6.44 -5.40
CA LEU A 347 5.47 7.58 -6.00
C LEU A 347 5.03 7.81 -7.46
N GLN A 348 4.65 6.74 -8.20
CA GLN A 348 4.12 6.88 -9.55
C GLN A 348 2.77 7.61 -9.59
N VAL A 349 1.90 7.43 -8.58
CA VAL A 349 0.66 8.24 -8.45
C VAL A 349 1.00 9.71 -8.32
N VAL A 350 1.92 10.04 -7.42
CA VAL A 350 2.33 11.42 -7.11
C VAL A 350 3.01 12.07 -8.32
N SER A 351 4.02 11.41 -8.89
CA SER A 351 4.74 11.90 -10.08
C SER A 351 3.82 12.01 -11.30
N GLY A 352 2.96 11.01 -11.52
CA GLY A 352 2.02 11.00 -12.64
C GLY A 352 0.99 12.14 -12.57
N ALA A 353 0.53 12.50 -11.37
CA ALA A 353 -0.40 13.62 -11.19
C ALA A 353 0.21 14.96 -11.60
N LEU A 354 1.47 15.21 -11.26
CA LEU A 354 2.20 16.40 -11.72
C LEU A 354 2.45 16.39 -13.22
N GLN A 355 2.77 15.21 -13.78
CA GLN A 355 2.92 15.06 -15.23
C GLN A 355 1.62 15.40 -15.97
N ASP A 356 0.47 14.97 -15.45
CA ASP A 356 -0.83 15.25 -16.05
C ASP A 356 -1.20 16.75 -15.91
N LYS A 357 -1.03 17.36 -14.73
CA LYS A 357 -1.45 18.74 -14.48
C LYS A 357 -0.53 19.79 -15.11
N PHE A 358 0.78 19.61 -14.96
CA PHE A 358 1.78 20.60 -15.36
C PHE A 358 2.56 20.22 -16.62
N ALA A 359 2.19 19.13 -17.30
CA ALA A 359 2.90 18.60 -18.47
C ALA A 359 4.40 18.36 -18.24
N MET A 360 4.76 18.04 -17.00
CA MET A 360 6.16 17.82 -16.61
C MET A 360 6.73 16.54 -17.23
N GLN A 361 8.04 16.50 -17.41
CA GLN A 361 8.75 15.27 -17.73
C GLN A 361 8.79 14.34 -16.51
N PRO A 362 8.84 12.99 -16.66
CA PRO A 362 8.90 12.07 -15.54
C PRO A 362 10.01 12.40 -14.55
N ILE A 363 11.22 12.69 -15.03
CA ILE A 363 12.37 13.09 -14.19
C ILE A 363 12.03 14.33 -13.36
N LYS A 364 11.52 15.40 -14.00
CA LYS A 364 11.19 16.65 -13.30
C LYS A 364 10.08 16.45 -12.28
N ALA A 365 9.03 15.72 -12.65
CA ALA A 365 7.91 15.43 -11.76
C ALA A 365 8.33 14.58 -10.54
N SER A 366 9.18 13.59 -10.76
CA SER A 366 9.71 12.73 -9.68
C SER A 366 10.58 13.54 -8.70
N LEU A 367 11.43 14.44 -9.20
CA LEU A 367 12.29 15.25 -8.34
C LEU A 367 11.52 16.34 -7.59
N VAL A 368 10.55 17.01 -8.23
CA VAL A 368 9.75 18.08 -7.60
C VAL A 368 8.99 17.58 -6.37
N MET A 369 8.49 16.36 -6.38
CA MET A 369 7.82 15.78 -5.22
C MET A 369 8.71 14.86 -4.39
N GLY A 370 9.66 14.19 -5.04
CA GLY A 370 10.54 13.25 -4.36
C GLY A 370 11.55 13.93 -3.44
N ILE A 371 12.11 15.07 -3.82
CA ILE A 371 13.04 15.80 -2.95
C ILE A 371 12.35 16.28 -1.67
N PRO A 372 11.20 17.00 -1.71
CA PRO A 372 10.46 17.32 -0.48
C PRO A 372 10.08 16.10 0.34
N ALA A 373 9.62 15.01 -0.30
CA ALA A 373 9.30 13.78 0.41
C ALA A 373 10.54 13.16 1.10
N THR A 374 11.70 13.19 0.45
CA THR A 374 12.98 12.74 1.02
C THR A 374 13.36 13.58 2.25
N LEU A 375 13.25 14.91 2.16
CA LEU A 375 13.56 15.80 3.26
C LEU A 375 12.64 15.58 4.47
N ILE A 376 11.33 15.46 4.23
CA ILE A 376 10.35 15.14 5.27
C ILE A 376 10.65 13.76 5.87
N SER A 377 10.96 12.77 5.03
CA SER A 377 11.29 11.43 5.45
C SER A 377 12.50 11.41 6.39
N LEU A 378 13.58 12.09 6.02
CA LEU A 378 14.78 12.20 6.85
C LEU A 378 14.52 12.99 8.14
N ALA A 379 13.79 14.09 8.08
CA ALA A 379 13.53 14.96 9.21
C ALA A 379 12.62 14.32 10.27
N LEU A 380 11.61 13.53 9.86
CA LEU A 380 10.65 12.94 10.79
C LEU A 380 10.96 11.48 11.12
N PHE A 381 11.31 10.67 10.13
CA PHE A 381 11.43 9.22 10.27
C PHE A 381 12.88 8.72 10.32
N GLY A 382 13.85 9.58 10.03
CA GLY A 382 15.28 9.35 10.23
C GLY A 382 15.79 9.74 11.62
N THR A 383 14.91 10.06 12.57
CA THR A 383 15.23 10.57 13.92
C THR A 383 14.89 9.56 15.02
N ARG A 384 15.25 9.88 16.26
CA ARG A 384 14.94 9.05 17.43
C ARG A 384 13.42 8.90 17.69
N SER A 385 12.60 9.84 17.20
CA SER A 385 11.13 9.76 17.23
C SER A 385 10.54 9.06 16.02
N GLY A 386 11.38 8.57 15.10
CA GLY A 386 10.94 8.02 13.81
C GLY A 386 9.90 6.91 13.91
N LEU A 387 10.08 5.96 14.86
CA LEU A 387 9.14 4.86 15.08
C LEU A 387 7.78 5.37 15.59
N ASN A 388 7.78 6.21 16.62
CA ASN A 388 6.55 6.75 17.23
C ASN A 388 5.77 7.61 16.23
N THR A 389 6.48 8.48 15.50
CA THR A 389 5.88 9.33 14.46
C THR A 389 5.30 8.50 13.32
N LEU A 390 6.02 7.43 12.91
CA LEU A 390 5.54 6.51 11.88
C LEU A 390 4.24 5.84 12.31
N ASP A 391 4.19 5.29 13.51
CA ASP A 391 3.03 4.57 14.01
C ASP A 391 1.79 5.49 14.08
N ILE A 392 1.95 6.73 14.58
CA ILE A 392 0.88 7.72 14.63
C ILE A 392 0.41 8.09 13.21
N VAL A 393 1.32 8.45 12.30
CA VAL A 393 0.98 8.87 10.94
C VAL A 393 0.33 7.74 10.17
N ASP A 394 0.89 6.52 10.25
CA ASP A 394 0.36 5.32 9.57
C ASP A 394 -1.08 5.04 10.01
N ASN A 395 -1.35 5.07 11.31
CA ASN A 395 -2.71 4.84 11.82
C ASN A 395 -3.72 5.86 11.28
N PHE A 396 -3.41 7.15 11.34
CA PHE A 396 -4.36 8.18 10.93
C PHE A 396 -4.54 8.27 9.42
N ILE A 397 -3.46 8.20 8.65
CA ILE A 397 -3.55 8.30 7.19
C ILE A 397 -4.25 7.08 6.59
N ASN A 398 -4.06 5.87 7.14
CA ASN A 398 -4.76 4.68 6.64
C ASN A 398 -6.21 4.61 7.12
N ASN A 399 -6.47 4.75 8.42
CA ASN A 399 -7.81 4.53 8.97
C ASN A 399 -8.76 5.72 8.73
N VAL A 400 -8.25 6.94 8.56
CA VAL A 400 -9.05 8.13 8.28
C VAL A 400 -8.86 8.59 6.83
N GLY A 401 -7.62 8.79 6.39
CA GLY A 401 -7.32 9.31 5.06
C GLY A 401 -7.76 8.36 3.94
N VAL A 402 -7.19 7.15 3.91
CA VAL A 402 -7.45 6.15 2.84
C VAL A 402 -8.91 5.70 2.85
N VAL A 403 -9.45 5.36 4.04
CA VAL A 403 -10.85 4.93 4.14
C VAL A 403 -11.80 6.06 3.72
N GLY A 404 -11.53 7.30 4.17
CA GLY A 404 -12.30 8.47 3.76
C GLY A 404 -12.23 8.74 2.25
N CYS A 405 -11.07 8.57 1.64
CA CYS A 405 -10.89 8.66 0.19
C CYS A 405 -11.68 7.58 -0.55
N ALA A 406 -11.66 6.33 -0.08
CA ALA A 406 -12.39 5.23 -0.68
C ALA A 406 -13.92 5.42 -0.59
N VAL A 407 -14.43 5.91 0.56
CA VAL A 407 -15.83 6.32 0.72
C VAL A 407 -16.19 7.41 -0.30
N ALA A 408 -15.39 8.48 -0.35
CA ALA A 408 -15.64 9.59 -1.26
C ALA A 408 -15.57 9.15 -2.73
N MET A 409 -14.64 8.27 -3.10
CA MET A 409 -14.48 7.75 -4.46
C MET A 409 -15.69 6.89 -4.89
N THR A 410 -16.16 5.99 -4.03
CA THR A 410 -17.31 5.13 -4.33
C THR A 410 -18.60 5.94 -4.45
N LEU A 411 -18.87 6.85 -3.52
CA LEU A 411 -20.03 7.74 -3.58
C LEU A 411 -19.97 8.69 -4.79
N PHE A 412 -18.81 9.28 -5.06
CA PHE A 412 -18.64 10.18 -6.21
C PHE A 412 -18.93 9.45 -7.53
N THR A 413 -18.39 8.26 -7.71
CA THR A 413 -18.59 7.47 -8.95
C THR A 413 -20.03 6.92 -9.08
N ALA A 414 -20.73 6.69 -7.98
CA ALA A 414 -22.14 6.29 -7.98
C ALA A 414 -23.07 7.45 -8.36
N LEU A 415 -22.78 8.67 -7.90
CA LEU A 415 -23.63 9.84 -8.05
C LEU A 415 -23.36 10.64 -9.33
N VAL A 416 -22.09 10.70 -9.79
CA VAL A 416 -21.65 11.51 -10.92
C VAL A 416 -21.62 10.68 -12.21
N ARG A 417 -22.03 11.27 -13.33
CA ARG A 417 -21.97 10.60 -14.65
C ARG A 417 -20.51 10.32 -15.06
N PRO A 418 -20.24 9.18 -15.75
CA PRO A 418 -21.18 8.26 -16.40
C PRO A 418 -21.93 7.29 -15.48
N ARG A 419 -21.83 7.41 -14.19
CA ARG A 419 -22.34 6.49 -13.15
C ARG A 419 -21.71 5.08 -13.28
N LEU A 420 -21.96 4.24 -12.29
CA LEU A 420 -21.39 2.88 -12.24
C LEU A 420 -21.78 2.04 -13.47
N ALA A 421 -23.03 2.12 -13.91
CA ALA A 421 -23.50 1.37 -15.08
C ALA A 421 -22.73 1.73 -16.37
N GLY A 422 -22.33 3.00 -16.55
CA GLY A 422 -21.50 3.43 -17.69
C GLY A 422 -20.05 2.95 -17.59
N LEU A 423 -19.50 2.85 -16.38
CA LEU A 423 -18.18 2.25 -16.13
C LEU A 423 -18.20 0.75 -16.37
N ARG A 424 -19.23 0.06 -15.87
CA ARG A 424 -19.45 -1.38 -16.11
C ARG A 424 -19.57 -1.70 -17.58
N ARG A 425 -20.40 -0.95 -18.34
CA ARG A 425 -20.50 -1.12 -19.81
C ARG A 425 -19.15 -0.92 -20.49
N HIS A 426 -18.38 0.07 -20.08
CA HIS A 426 -17.04 0.30 -20.62
C HIS A 426 -16.11 -0.89 -20.38
N LEU A 427 -16.06 -1.45 -19.16
CA LEU A 427 -15.25 -2.64 -18.88
C LEU A 427 -15.72 -3.85 -19.70
N ASN A 428 -17.02 -4.10 -19.75
CA ASN A 428 -17.60 -5.24 -20.50
C ASN A 428 -17.38 -5.13 -22.01
N SER A 429 -17.16 -3.93 -22.56
CA SER A 429 -16.85 -3.74 -23.97
C SER A 429 -15.40 -4.07 -24.36
N VAL A 430 -14.48 -4.10 -23.39
CA VAL A 430 -13.04 -4.28 -23.65
C VAL A 430 -12.44 -5.49 -22.94
N SER A 431 -13.16 -6.12 -22.01
CA SER A 431 -12.62 -7.11 -21.08
C SER A 431 -13.51 -8.32 -20.87
N ALA A 432 -12.90 -9.43 -20.45
CA ALA A 432 -13.54 -10.64 -19.95
C ALA A 432 -12.90 -11.05 -18.59
N PRO A 433 -13.66 -11.63 -17.65
CA PRO A 433 -15.10 -11.87 -17.73
C PRO A 433 -15.93 -10.60 -17.64
N ALA A 434 -17.19 -10.68 -18.09
CA ALA A 434 -18.12 -9.56 -17.97
C ALA A 434 -18.53 -9.35 -16.50
N ILE A 435 -18.62 -8.08 -16.10
CA ILE A 435 -19.05 -7.68 -14.75
C ILE A 435 -20.57 -7.71 -14.68
N PRO A 436 -21.17 -8.42 -13.72
CA PRO A 436 -22.61 -8.52 -13.56
C PRO A 436 -23.22 -7.22 -12.98
N PRO A 437 -24.51 -6.95 -13.19
CA PRO A 437 -25.19 -5.76 -12.67
C PRO A 437 -25.15 -5.58 -11.14
N VAL A 438 -25.03 -6.68 -10.39
CA VAL A 438 -24.90 -6.65 -8.93
C VAL A 438 -23.68 -5.83 -8.47
N TRP A 439 -22.66 -5.66 -9.31
CA TRP A 439 -21.52 -4.80 -9.06
C TRP A 439 -21.91 -3.34 -8.79
N ASP A 440 -22.91 -2.82 -9.54
CA ASP A 440 -23.41 -1.45 -9.34
C ASP A 440 -23.99 -1.28 -7.93
N PHE A 441 -24.69 -2.30 -7.41
CA PHE A 441 -25.24 -2.30 -6.05
C PHE A 441 -24.14 -2.43 -4.99
N LEU A 442 -23.17 -3.32 -5.20
CA LEU A 442 -22.04 -3.50 -4.28
C LEU A 442 -21.24 -2.20 -4.13
N VAL A 443 -20.80 -1.62 -5.23
CA VAL A 443 -19.93 -0.43 -5.23
C VAL A 443 -20.70 0.84 -4.87
N GLY A 444 -21.99 0.91 -5.23
CA GLY A 444 -22.80 2.11 -5.00
C GLY A 444 -23.44 2.19 -3.63
N ILE A 445 -23.65 1.08 -2.94
CA ILE A 445 -24.39 1.02 -1.67
C ILE A 445 -23.63 0.25 -0.61
N VAL A 446 -23.32 -1.04 -0.84
CA VAL A 446 -22.79 -1.93 0.21
C VAL A 446 -21.42 -1.46 0.68
N ILE A 447 -20.50 -1.27 -0.26
CA ILE A 447 -19.12 -0.91 0.05
C ILE A 447 -19.03 0.47 0.72
N PRO A 448 -19.65 1.56 0.19
CA PRO A 448 -19.61 2.84 0.88
C PRO A 448 -20.28 2.80 2.26
N ALA A 449 -21.32 1.98 2.49
CA ALA A 449 -21.93 1.81 3.80
C ALA A 449 -20.96 1.16 4.80
N VAL A 450 -20.31 0.06 4.42
CA VAL A 450 -19.30 -0.64 5.24
C VAL A 450 -18.12 0.29 5.55
N LEU A 451 -17.56 0.96 4.54
CA LEU A 451 -16.43 1.87 4.70
C LEU A 451 -16.80 3.08 5.56
N THR A 452 -18.00 3.64 5.40
CA THR A 452 -18.49 4.76 6.24
C THR A 452 -18.61 4.32 7.70
N PHE A 453 -19.14 3.12 7.94
CA PHE A 453 -19.20 2.55 9.29
C PHE A 453 -17.80 2.40 9.90
N MET A 454 -16.84 1.85 9.14
CA MET A 454 -15.44 1.71 9.59
C MET A 454 -14.81 3.08 9.89
N LEU A 455 -15.02 4.08 9.00
CA LEU A 455 -14.51 5.43 9.17
C LEU A 455 -15.07 6.09 10.45
N ILE A 456 -16.39 6.04 10.64
CA ILE A 456 -17.05 6.60 11.82
C ILE A 456 -16.55 5.90 13.09
N SER A 457 -16.44 4.58 13.08
CA SER A 457 -15.94 3.80 14.22
C SER A 457 -14.51 4.18 14.58
N SER A 458 -13.63 4.34 13.58
CA SER A 458 -12.25 4.78 13.76
C SER A 458 -12.18 6.22 14.31
N LEU A 459 -12.98 7.14 13.76
CA LEU A 459 -13.06 8.52 14.22
C LEU A 459 -13.51 8.61 15.68
N ILE A 460 -14.59 7.91 16.06
CA ILE A 460 -15.11 7.88 17.44
C ILE A 460 -14.05 7.34 18.39
N LYS A 461 -13.38 6.23 18.03
CA LYS A 461 -12.32 5.64 18.84
C LYS A 461 -11.17 6.62 19.04
N SER A 462 -10.67 7.24 17.98
CA SER A 462 -9.53 8.17 18.04
C SER A 462 -9.85 9.46 18.80
N LEU A 463 -11.11 9.94 18.70
CA LEU A 463 -11.53 11.16 19.42
C LEU A 463 -11.78 10.92 20.92
N ARG A 464 -12.29 9.74 21.30
CA ARG A 464 -12.62 9.43 22.69
C ARG A 464 -11.44 8.93 23.51
N ASN A 465 -10.64 8.05 22.91
CA ASN A 465 -9.62 7.30 23.65
C ASN A 465 -8.19 7.76 23.30
N GLY A 466 -8.03 8.72 22.35
CA GLY A 466 -6.72 9.03 21.81
C GLY A 466 -6.18 7.88 20.94
N TYR A 467 -4.88 7.79 20.83
CA TYR A 467 -4.21 6.71 20.10
C TYR A 467 -3.04 6.18 20.92
N ASP A 468 -3.16 4.92 21.33
CA ASP A 468 -2.19 4.21 22.16
C ASP A 468 -1.78 5.03 23.42
N GLU A 469 -0.57 4.87 23.91
CA GLU A 469 -0.02 5.62 25.06
C GLU A 469 0.69 6.92 24.63
N TYR A 470 0.46 7.40 23.39
CA TYR A 470 1.12 8.61 22.89
C TYR A 470 0.52 9.88 23.48
N ALA A 471 1.39 10.87 23.73
CA ALA A 471 0.96 12.18 24.21
C ALA A 471 0.00 12.85 23.20
N THR A 472 -1.05 13.48 23.70
CA THR A 472 -2.12 14.10 22.89
C THR A 472 -1.58 15.09 21.85
N TYR A 473 -0.52 15.85 22.18
CA TYR A 473 0.05 16.81 21.24
C TYR A 473 0.71 16.12 20.02
N LEU A 474 1.35 14.97 20.21
CA LEU A 474 1.95 14.17 19.13
C LEU A 474 0.85 13.62 18.21
N VAL A 475 -0.21 13.06 18.79
CA VAL A 475 -1.37 12.56 18.06
C VAL A 475 -2.04 13.68 17.27
N THR A 476 -2.15 14.88 17.86
CA THR A 476 -2.75 16.04 17.19
C THR A 476 -1.90 16.52 16.03
N ILE A 477 -0.58 16.68 16.22
CA ILE A 477 0.33 17.21 15.20
C ILE A 477 0.55 16.20 14.07
N PHE A 478 0.91 14.96 14.40
CA PHE A 478 1.32 13.96 13.41
C PHE A 478 0.13 13.13 12.90
N GLY A 479 -0.85 12.83 13.75
CA GLY A 479 -2.05 12.08 13.37
C GLY A 479 -3.03 12.96 12.58
N TRP A 480 -3.77 13.80 13.27
CA TRP A 480 -4.75 14.69 12.65
C TRP A 480 -4.11 15.70 11.69
N GLY A 481 -2.92 16.20 12.02
CA GLY A 481 -2.14 17.11 11.17
C GLY A 481 -1.80 16.51 9.82
N SER A 482 -1.45 15.23 9.73
CA SER A 482 -1.14 14.56 8.46
C SER A 482 -2.35 14.52 7.53
N VAL A 483 -3.54 14.21 8.06
CA VAL A 483 -4.80 14.22 7.30
C VAL A 483 -5.18 15.65 6.88
N ALA A 484 -5.06 16.61 7.80
CA ALA A 484 -5.35 18.02 7.53
C ALA A 484 -4.44 18.58 6.43
N ILE A 485 -3.14 18.30 6.48
CA ILE A 485 -2.17 18.72 5.44
C ILE A 485 -2.54 18.11 4.09
N ALA A 486 -2.92 16.84 4.04
CA ALA A 486 -3.36 16.20 2.81
C ALA A 486 -4.60 16.87 2.21
N LEU A 487 -5.59 17.25 3.04
CA LEU A 487 -6.80 17.96 2.60
C LEU A 487 -6.48 19.38 2.13
N ILE A 488 -5.69 20.14 2.88
CA ILE A 488 -5.31 21.52 2.55
C ILE A 488 -4.50 21.56 1.24
N ALA A 489 -3.50 20.71 1.12
CA ALA A 489 -2.68 20.62 -0.08
C ALA A 489 -3.51 20.22 -1.32
N SER A 490 -4.52 19.35 -1.13
CA SER A 490 -5.47 18.98 -2.18
C SER A 490 -6.32 20.15 -2.63
N ALA A 491 -6.79 20.98 -1.68
CA ALA A 491 -7.54 22.19 -1.99
C ALA A 491 -6.67 23.21 -2.76
N ILE A 492 -5.43 23.42 -2.30
CA ILE A 492 -4.48 24.34 -2.96
C ILE A 492 -4.22 23.90 -4.39
N LEU A 493 -3.87 22.62 -4.62
CA LEU A 493 -3.60 22.15 -5.98
C LEU A 493 -4.85 22.11 -6.86
N THR A 494 -6.04 21.98 -6.31
CA THR A 494 -7.28 22.10 -7.09
C THR A 494 -7.47 23.52 -7.63
N LEU A 495 -7.08 24.54 -6.89
CA LEU A 495 -7.17 25.95 -7.31
C LEU A 495 -6.13 26.36 -8.36
N VAL A 496 -5.00 25.65 -8.43
CA VAL A 496 -3.97 25.93 -9.43
C VAL A 496 -4.47 25.54 -10.83
N PRO A 497 -4.35 26.41 -11.86
CA PRO A 497 -4.82 26.09 -13.21
C PRO A 497 -3.97 24.99 -13.87
N TRP A 498 -4.61 24.24 -14.79
CA TRP A 498 -3.93 23.25 -15.62
C TRP A 498 -3.10 23.92 -16.70
N SER A 499 -1.86 23.47 -16.90
CA SER A 499 -0.95 24.05 -17.90
C SER A 499 -1.39 23.88 -19.36
N HIS A 500 -2.33 22.99 -19.66
CA HIS A 500 -2.88 22.75 -20.99
C HIS A 500 -4.42 22.83 -21.02
N PRO A 501 -4.99 24.03 -21.26
CA PRO A 501 -6.45 24.23 -21.33
C PRO A 501 -7.13 23.39 -22.44
N GLN A 502 -6.43 23.07 -23.53
CA GLN A 502 -6.98 22.26 -24.65
C GLN A 502 -7.32 20.81 -24.27
N ARG A 503 -6.76 20.27 -23.18
CA ARG A 503 -7.23 18.99 -22.60
C ARG A 503 -8.55 19.15 -21.84
N THR A 504 -8.93 20.36 -21.44
CA THR A 504 -10.14 20.63 -20.66
C THR A 504 -11.37 20.90 -21.51
N SER A 505 -11.21 21.18 -22.81
CA SER A 505 -12.32 21.56 -23.72
C SER A 505 -13.05 20.38 -24.38
N THR A 506 -12.59 19.16 -24.18
CA THR A 506 -13.35 17.98 -24.56
C THR A 506 -14.19 17.49 -23.38
N THR A 507 -15.32 18.14 -23.12
CA THR A 507 -16.49 17.39 -22.64
C THR A 507 -16.57 16.13 -23.50
N PRO A 508 -16.60 14.91 -22.91
CA PRO A 508 -16.83 13.73 -23.72
C PRO A 508 -18.10 13.98 -24.51
N THR A 509 -18.06 13.83 -25.83
CA THR A 509 -19.27 13.87 -26.63
C THR A 509 -20.25 12.84 -26.06
N ASP A 510 -21.57 13.08 -26.17
CA ASP A 510 -22.57 12.14 -25.65
C ASP A 510 -22.37 10.70 -26.17
N GLN A 511 -21.66 10.52 -27.32
CA GLN A 511 -21.22 9.23 -27.85
C GLN A 511 -20.05 8.59 -27.02
N GLU A 512 -19.22 9.35 -26.32
CA GLU A 512 -18.18 8.81 -25.45
C GLU A 512 -18.71 8.56 -24.01
N MET A 513 -19.87 9.14 -23.66
CA MET A 513 -20.52 8.99 -22.35
C MET A 513 -21.61 7.91 -22.35
N ALA A 514 -22.10 7.49 -23.52
CA ALA A 514 -23.03 6.39 -23.69
C ALA A 514 -22.30 5.05 -23.72
#